data_3314bc7f0b753bbcb6dd36847761cdd1
#
_entry.id   3314bc7f0b753bbcb6dd36847761cdd1
#
_cell.length_a   1.000
_cell.length_b   1.000
_cell.length_c   1.000
_cell.angle_alpha   90.00
_cell.angle_beta   90.00
_cell.angle_gamma   90.00
#
_symmetry.space_group_name_H-M   'P 1'
#
loop_
_entity.id
_entity.type
_entity.pdbx_description
1 polymer ?
#
loop_
_entity_poly.entity_id
_entity_poly.type
_entity_poly.pdbx_seq_one_letter_code
_entity_poly.pdbx_strand_id
1 'polypeptide(L)'
;MDAHRTELTTRGGVRVIRTATPFDPVELDRIAALVDERRGGVMSSGMEYPGRYSRWHMAYADPCTEIIATGRRITARALNDRGRVLLPVIRAAMARTGEAIDEDTVVIPEPGRDLTEEERSRRPTVFSALREIAAAFGCADPHLGLYGAFGYDLAFQFEPVRLRRERPAGQRDLVLHLPDEIWVLDRKREEAVRYAYEFEVDGASTAGLERLTAGTVPRHDPRSVRPKDLPPPPEPGSYARVVEEARQRFARGDLFEVVPSHVFHGRCASPAAFYDLLRQRNPAPYEFLFNLGEGEYLVGASPEMYVRVTGDRVETCPIAGTIARGEDTLEDAANIATLLGSAKEESELTMCTDVDRNDKARVCVPGSVRVIGRRQIEMYSRLIHTVDHIEGRLRPGFDAFDAFLTHMWAVTVTGAPKTWAMQFIEDHEQTPRRWYGGAVGKIGFDGSMNTGLTLRTAHITGGIAAVRAGATLLYDS
;
A
#
# COMPACT_ATOMS: atom_id res chain seq x y z
N MET A 1 -31.55 6.59 14.11
CA MET A 1 -31.64 6.20 12.67
C MET A 1 -31.65 4.69 12.61
N ASP A 2 -32.60 4.12 11.89
CA ASP A 2 -32.77 2.68 11.80
C ASP A 2 -31.66 2.04 10.96
N ALA A 3 -31.30 0.79 11.25
CA ALA A 3 -30.36 0.02 10.48
C ALA A 3 -30.87 -0.19 9.06
N HIS A 4 -30.08 0.18 8.06
CA HIS A 4 -30.44 -0.01 6.65
C HIS A 4 -29.84 -1.31 6.12
N ARG A 5 -30.69 -2.24 5.69
CA ARG A 5 -30.31 -3.54 5.13
C ARG A 5 -30.38 -3.49 3.61
N THR A 6 -29.32 -3.96 2.96
CA THR A 6 -29.24 -4.11 1.50
C THR A 6 -28.79 -5.54 1.17
N GLU A 7 -29.39 -6.11 0.16
CA GLU A 7 -29.04 -7.45 -0.34
C GLU A 7 -28.50 -7.31 -1.76
N LEU A 8 -27.43 -8.05 -2.04
CA LEU A 8 -26.80 -8.11 -3.36
C LEU A 8 -26.22 -9.50 -3.61
N THR A 9 -26.02 -9.83 -4.88
CA THR A 9 -25.36 -11.08 -5.28
C THR A 9 -24.10 -10.72 -6.05
N THR A 10 -22.98 -11.33 -5.70
CA THR A 10 -21.71 -11.13 -6.40
C THR A 10 -21.71 -11.84 -7.74
N ARG A 11 -20.74 -11.50 -8.61
CA ARG A 11 -20.59 -12.17 -9.91
C ARG A 11 -20.30 -13.67 -9.78
N GLY A 12 -19.68 -14.11 -8.69
CA GLY A 12 -19.40 -15.51 -8.37
C GLY A 12 -20.54 -16.23 -7.67
N GLY A 13 -21.73 -15.60 -7.53
CA GLY A 13 -22.91 -16.23 -6.93
C GLY A 13 -22.98 -16.15 -5.40
N VAL A 14 -22.06 -15.46 -4.74
CA VAL A 14 -22.14 -15.24 -3.29
C VAL A 14 -23.25 -14.23 -3.00
N ARG A 15 -24.22 -14.63 -2.19
CA ARG A 15 -25.25 -13.71 -1.68
C ARG A 15 -24.69 -12.95 -0.50
N VAL A 16 -24.80 -11.63 -0.54
CA VAL A 16 -24.28 -10.72 0.47
C VAL A 16 -25.41 -9.88 1.05
N ILE A 17 -25.52 -9.88 2.36
CA ILE A 17 -26.48 -9.06 3.10
C ILE A 17 -25.66 -8.03 3.88
N ARG A 18 -25.73 -6.76 3.46
CA ARG A 18 -25.08 -5.63 4.13
C ARG A 18 -26.06 -4.96 5.08
N THR A 19 -25.65 -4.76 6.32
CA THR A 19 -26.34 -3.93 7.30
C THR A 19 -25.50 -2.68 7.57
N ALA A 20 -26.07 -1.50 7.34
CA ALA A 20 -25.44 -0.21 7.64
C ALA A 20 -26.09 0.35 8.92
N THR A 21 -25.28 0.64 9.94
CA THR A 21 -25.72 1.14 11.24
C THR A 21 -24.90 2.34 11.63
N PRO A 22 -25.50 3.48 12.01
CA PRO A 22 -24.78 4.60 12.58
C PRO A 22 -24.03 4.20 13.86
N PHE A 23 -22.86 4.81 14.10
CA PHE A 23 -22.09 4.56 15.33
C PHE A 23 -21.52 5.87 15.90
N ASP A 24 -21.11 5.84 17.16
CA ASP A 24 -20.39 6.96 17.79
C ASP A 24 -18.92 6.95 17.29
N PRO A 25 -18.39 8.04 16.73
CA PRO A 25 -16.99 8.12 16.28
C PRO A 25 -15.93 7.66 17.29
N VAL A 26 -16.22 7.72 18.59
CA VAL A 26 -15.34 7.19 19.66
C VAL A 26 -15.06 5.68 19.52
N GLU A 27 -15.98 4.93 18.91
CA GLU A 27 -15.78 3.49 18.66
C GLU A 27 -14.59 3.22 17.74
N LEU A 28 -14.21 4.13 16.84
CA LEU A 28 -13.03 3.97 15.99
C LEU A 28 -11.73 3.87 16.80
N ASP A 29 -11.59 4.68 17.84
CA ASP A 29 -10.39 4.63 18.70
C ASP A 29 -10.35 3.30 19.47
N ARG A 30 -11.52 2.76 19.85
CA ARG A 30 -11.62 1.44 20.47
C ARG A 30 -11.22 0.33 19.51
N ILE A 31 -11.69 0.36 18.25
CA ILE A 31 -11.30 -0.62 17.23
C ILE A 31 -9.81 -0.51 16.91
N ALA A 32 -9.27 0.71 16.78
CA ALA A 32 -7.84 0.94 16.58
C ALA A 32 -6.99 0.32 17.71
N ALA A 33 -7.43 0.44 18.97
CA ALA A 33 -6.76 -0.18 20.09
C ALA A 33 -6.78 -1.72 20.04
N LEU A 34 -7.85 -2.32 19.53
CA LEU A 34 -7.94 -3.78 19.34
C LEU A 34 -6.92 -4.30 18.31
N VAL A 35 -6.50 -3.48 17.34
CA VAL A 35 -5.52 -3.87 16.31
C VAL A 35 -4.14 -4.15 16.91
N ASP A 36 -3.81 -3.67 18.10
CA ASP A 36 -2.59 -4.07 18.81
C ASP A 36 -2.53 -5.59 19.10
N GLU A 37 -3.69 -6.20 19.33
CA GLU A 37 -3.78 -7.60 19.79
C GLU A 37 -4.42 -8.51 18.74
N ARG A 38 -5.14 -7.93 17.79
CA ARG A 38 -5.96 -8.66 16.84
C ARG A 38 -5.62 -8.25 15.40
N ARG A 39 -5.64 -9.22 14.47
CA ARG A 39 -5.53 -8.87 13.05
C ARG A 39 -6.56 -7.81 12.69
N GLY A 40 -6.13 -6.85 11.90
CA GLY A 40 -7.00 -5.76 11.51
C GLY A 40 -6.26 -4.64 10.82
N GLY A 41 -6.99 -3.59 10.53
CA GLY A 41 -6.43 -2.41 9.90
C GLY A 41 -7.18 -1.14 10.28
N VAL A 42 -6.43 -0.08 10.41
CA VAL A 42 -6.92 1.28 10.49
C VAL A 42 -6.32 2.05 9.34
N MET A 43 -7.13 2.77 8.62
CA MET A 43 -6.70 3.68 7.56
C MET A 43 -7.41 5.02 7.74
N SER A 44 -6.67 6.10 7.58
CA SER A 44 -7.23 7.44 7.61
C SER A 44 -6.54 8.39 6.65
N SER A 45 -7.17 9.53 6.41
CA SER A 45 -6.57 10.68 5.75
C SER A 45 -6.70 11.87 6.68
N GLY A 46 -5.58 12.38 7.16
CA GLY A 46 -5.49 13.58 7.99
C GLY A 46 -5.47 14.88 7.19
N MET A 47 -5.37 14.79 5.86
CA MET A 47 -5.19 15.93 4.97
C MET A 47 -6.42 16.14 4.09
N GLU A 48 -6.67 17.39 3.73
CA GLU A 48 -7.70 17.76 2.78
C GLU A 48 -7.10 18.67 1.69
N TYR A 49 -7.06 18.14 0.47
CA TYR A 49 -6.67 18.90 -0.72
C TYR A 49 -7.73 18.71 -1.79
N PRO A 50 -8.37 19.79 -2.27
CA PRO A 50 -9.46 19.69 -3.24
C PRO A 50 -9.12 18.86 -4.46
N GLY A 51 -10.00 17.90 -4.77
CA GLY A 51 -9.83 16.98 -5.90
C GLY A 51 -8.86 15.82 -5.68
N ARG A 52 -8.03 15.86 -4.62
CA ARG A 52 -7.07 14.79 -4.30
C ARG A 52 -7.43 14.02 -3.04
N TYR A 53 -7.51 14.68 -1.93
CA TYR A 53 -7.71 14.06 -0.61
C TYR A 53 -8.86 14.69 0.15
N SER A 54 -9.61 13.86 0.87
CA SER A 54 -10.64 14.26 1.84
C SER A 54 -10.37 13.58 3.16
N ARG A 55 -10.81 14.17 4.25
CA ARG A 55 -10.66 13.59 5.59
C ARG A 55 -11.64 12.47 5.80
N TRP A 56 -11.14 11.28 6.03
CA TRP A 56 -11.92 10.11 6.39
C TRP A 56 -11.13 9.22 7.33
N HIS A 57 -11.82 8.32 8.02
CA HIS A 57 -11.21 7.35 8.89
C HIS A 57 -11.99 6.05 8.79
N MET A 58 -11.31 4.93 8.66
CA MET A 58 -11.94 3.62 8.66
C MET A 58 -11.11 2.63 9.48
N ALA A 59 -11.79 1.65 10.07
CA ALA A 59 -11.15 0.60 10.83
C ALA A 59 -11.92 -0.71 10.71
N TYR A 60 -11.20 -1.82 10.85
CA TYR A 60 -11.74 -3.16 11.02
C TYR A 60 -10.82 -3.99 11.93
N ALA A 61 -11.40 -4.95 12.63
CA ALA A 61 -10.69 -5.97 13.38
C ALA A 61 -11.29 -7.34 13.08
N ASP A 62 -10.53 -8.40 13.32
CA ASP A 62 -10.96 -9.79 13.12
C ASP A 62 -11.53 -10.08 11.71
N PRO A 63 -10.76 -9.83 10.64
CA PRO A 63 -11.21 -10.17 9.30
C PRO A 63 -11.50 -11.66 9.19
N CYS A 64 -12.43 -12.04 8.31
CA CYS A 64 -12.82 -13.44 8.17
C CYS A 64 -11.79 -14.28 7.42
N THR A 65 -11.07 -13.71 6.45
CA THR A 65 -9.99 -14.39 5.71
C THR A 65 -8.77 -13.53 5.55
N GLU A 66 -7.61 -14.17 5.34
CA GLU A 66 -6.40 -13.52 4.87
C GLU A 66 -5.87 -14.19 3.61
N ILE A 67 -5.25 -13.38 2.74
CA ILE A 67 -4.56 -13.83 1.54
C ILE A 67 -3.12 -13.39 1.67
N ILE A 68 -2.20 -14.36 1.55
CA ILE A 68 -0.76 -14.15 1.72
C ILE A 68 -0.06 -14.55 0.42
N ALA A 69 0.94 -13.76 0.00
CA ALA A 69 1.86 -14.23 -1.04
C ALA A 69 3.31 -14.18 -0.55
N THR A 70 4.10 -15.14 -1.03
CA THR A 70 5.56 -15.23 -0.88
C THR A 70 6.13 -15.68 -2.22
N GLY A 71 6.88 -14.82 -2.89
CA GLY A 71 7.29 -15.04 -4.27
C GLY A 71 6.06 -15.27 -5.16
N ARG A 72 6.03 -16.40 -5.86
CA ARG A 72 4.92 -16.78 -6.75
C ARG A 72 3.88 -17.69 -6.09
N ARG A 73 4.01 -17.96 -4.82
CA ARG A 73 3.08 -18.76 -4.03
C ARG A 73 2.03 -17.82 -3.41
N ILE A 74 0.75 -18.14 -3.59
CA ILE A 74 -0.37 -17.45 -2.95
C ILE A 74 -1.21 -18.43 -2.13
N THR A 75 -1.52 -18.04 -0.91
CA THR A 75 -2.26 -18.87 0.05
C THR A 75 -3.45 -18.06 0.59
N ALA A 76 -4.61 -18.70 0.68
CA ALA A 76 -5.80 -18.16 1.34
C ALA A 76 -6.07 -18.93 2.64
N ARG A 77 -6.39 -18.22 3.72
CA ARG A 77 -6.69 -18.82 5.03
C ARG A 77 -7.98 -18.27 5.60
N ALA A 78 -8.83 -19.15 6.13
CA ALA A 78 -9.91 -18.73 7.00
C ALA A 78 -9.35 -18.39 8.39
N LEU A 79 -9.71 -17.24 8.91
CA LEU A 79 -9.27 -16.78 10.23
C LEU A 79 -10.29 -17.12 11.34
N ASN A 80 -11.52 -17.40 10.95
CA ASN A 80 -12.62 -17.80 11.81
C ASN A 80 -13.64 -18.68 11.03
N ASP A 81 -14.71 -19.08 11.69
CA ASP A 81 -15.74 -19.94 11.04
C ASP A 81 -16.45 -19.25 9.89
N ARG A 82 -16.57 -17.90 9.94
CA ARG A 82 -17.15 -17.11 8.86
C ARG A 82 -16.28 -17.16 7.61
N GLY A 83 -14.95 -17.11 7.77
CA GLY A 83 -14.00 -17.29 6.68
C GLY A 83 -14.06 -18.67 6.04
N ARG A 84 -14.38 -19.72 6.80
CA ARG A 84 -14.58 -21.08 6.24
C ARG A 84 -15.74 -21.15 5.25
N VAL A 85 -16.76 -20.33 5.42
CA VAL A 85 -17.87 -20.21 4.46
C VAL A 85 -17.40 -19.61 3.14
N LEU A 86 -16.45 -18.65 3.17
CA LEU A 86 -15.96 -17.95 1.98
C LEU A 86 -14.80 -18.68 1.28
N LEU A 87 -14.05 -19.49 2.03
CA LEU A 87 -12.83 -20.11 1.54
C LEU A 87 -13.02 -20.95 0.26
N PRO A 88 -14.11 -21.72 0.07
CA PRO A 88 -14.34 -22.47 -1.17
C PRO A 88 -14.38 -21.58 -2.42
N VAL A 89 -15.00 -20.40 -2.34
CA VAL A 89 -15.07 -19.44 -3.45
C VAL A 89 -13.68 -18.87 -3.77
N ILE A 90 -12.90 -18.56 -2.73
CA ILE A 90 -11.54 -18.04 -2.89
C ILE A 90 -10.62 -19.10 -3.50
N ARG A 91 -10.66 -20.34 -3.00
CA ARG A 91 -9.90 -21.48 -3.54
C ARG A 91 -10.23 -21.73 -5.01
N ALA A 92 -11.52 -21.76 -5.36
CA ALA A 92 -11.96 -21.96 -6.74
C ALA A 92 -11.46 -20.84 -7.67
N ALA A 93 -11.41 -19.61 -7.19
CA ALA A 93 -10.86 -18.47 -7.95
C ALA A 93 -9.34 -18.63 -8.15
N MET A 94 -8.59 -18.94 -7.10
CA MET A 94 -7.13 -19.11 -7.15
C MET A 94 -6.73 -20.29 -8.04
N ALA A 95 -7.45 -21.42 -8.00
CA ALA A 95 -7.15 -22.62 -8.77
C ALA A 95 -7.18 -22.41 -10.30
N ARG A 96 -7.79 -21.33 -10.78
CA ARG A 96 -7.81 -20.97 -12.22
C ARG A 96 -6.49 -20.37 -12.70
N THR A 97 -5.57 -19.99 -11.80
CA THR A 97 -4.43 -19.13 -12.12
C THR A 97 -3.07 -19.82 -12.03
N GLY A 98 -3.03 -21.02 -11.48
CA GLY A 98 -1.78 -21.73 -11.29
C GLY A 98 -1.96 -23.16 -10.82
N GLU A 99 -0.88 -23.80 -10.42
CA GLU A 99 -0.86 -25.17 -9.91
C GLU A 99 -1.15 -25.17 -8.40
N ALA A 100 -2.20 -25.92 -8.01
CA ALA A 100 -2.52 -26.13 -6.61
C ALA A 100 -1.52 -27.12 -5.99
N ILE A 101 -0.85 -26.71 -4.91
CA ILE A 101 0.05 -27.59 -4.14
C ILE A 101 -0.64 -28.16 -2.90
N ASP A 102 -1.67 -27.52 -2.42
CA ASP A 102 -2.62 -28.00 -1.42
C ASP A 102 -3.97 -27.29 -1.61
N GLU A 103 -4.93 -27.51 -0.70
CA GLU A 103 -6.25 -26.91 -0.81
C GLU A 103 -6.25 -25.38 -0.75
N ASP A 104 -5.31 -24.78 -0.01
CA ASP A 104 -5.26 -23.35 0.31
C ASP A 104 -4.24 -22.59 -0.52
N THR A 105 -3.36 -23.29 -1.23
CA THR A 105 -2.16 -22.71 -1.83
C THR A 105 -2.02 -23.04 -3.31
N VAL A 106 -1.77 -22.00 -4.10
CA VAL A 106 -1.50 -22.09 -5.53
C VAL A 106 -0.12 -21.48 -5.83
N VAL A 107 0.64 -22.10 -6.72
CA VAL A 107 1.86 -21.56 -7.30
C VAL A 107 1.56 -21.03 -8.69
N ILE A 108 1.83 -19.74 -8.90
CA ILE A 108 1.66 -19.09 -10.20
C ILE A 108 2.85 -19.44 -11.09
N PRO A 109 2.65 -19.91 -12.32
CA PRO A 109 3.72 -20.28 -13.22
C PRO A 109 4.60 -19.06 -13.59
N GLU A 110 5.86 -19.28 -13.89
CA GLU A 110 6.70 -18.25 -14.46
C GLU A 110 6.21 -17.89 -15.88
N PRO A 111 6.18 -16.60 -16.24
CA PRO A 111 5.81 -16.19 -17.58
C PRO A 111 6.88 -16.65 -18.58
N GLY A 112 6.46 -17.05 -19.78
CA GLY A 112 7.38 -17.27 -20.90
C GLY A 112 8.20 -16.01 -21.19
N ARG A 113 9.37 -16.19 -21.84
CA ARG A 113 10.33 -15.08 -22.08
C ARG A 113 9.92 -14.10 -23.18
N ASP A 114 8.92 -14.42 -24.00
CA ASP A 114 8.58 -13.70 -25.23
C ASP A 114 7.36 -12.78 -25.10
N LEU A 115 7.17 -12.15 -23.96
CA LEU A 115 6.08 -11.20 -23.73
C LEU A 115 6.51 -9.75 -24.04
N THR A 116 5.67 -9.02 -24.75
CA THR A 116 5.87 -7.59 -25.04
C THR A 116 5.71 -6.73 -23.78
N GLU A 117 6.22 -5.50 -23.80
CA GLU A 117 6.02 -4.53 -22.71
C GLU A 117 4.54 -4.19 -22.50
N GLU A 118 3.71 -4.21 -23.54
CA GLU A 118 2.26 -3.97 -23.45
C GLU A 118 1.52 -5.09 -22.71
N GLU A 119 2.05 -6.31 -22.75
CA GLU A 119 1.50 -7.48 -22.06
C GLU A 119 1.99 -7.62 -20.63
N ARG A 120 2.87 -6.72 -20.19
CA ARG A 120 3.56 -6.79 -18.89
C ARG A 120 2.60 -6.89 -17.71
N SER A 121 1.54 -6.08 -17.64
CA SER A 121 0.54 -6.11 -16.58
C SER A 121 -0.33 -7.38 -16.58
N ARG A 122 -0.30 -8.14 -17.66
CA ARG A 122 -1.08 -9.37 -17.86
C ARG A 122 -0.25 -10.65 -17.70
N ARG A 123 1.04 -10.51 -17.41
CA ARG A 123 1.89 -11.66 -17.11
C ARG A 123 1.34 -12.40 -15.88
N PRO A 124 1.42 -13.75 -15.86
CA PRO A 124 1.03 -14.51 -14.69
C PRO A 124 1.86 -14.10 -13.47
N THR A 125 1.19 -13.58 -12.46
CA THR A 125 1.73 -13.19 -11.15
C THR A 125 0.71 -13.50 -10.07
N VAL A 126 1.02 -13.31 -8.81
CA VAL A 126 0.04 -13.43 -7.72
C VAL A 126 -1.16 -12.50 -7.90
N PHE A 127 -1.01 -11.43 -8.66
CA PHE A 127 -2.13 -10.53 -9.02
C PHE A 127 -3.15 -11.19 -9.95
N SER A 128 -2.77 -12.22 -10.69
CA SER A 128 -3.73 -13.01 -11.47
C SER A 128 -4.76 -13.68 -10.55
N ALA A 129 -4.31 -14.24 -9.43
CA ALA A 129 -5.18 -14.84 -8.44
C ALA A 129 -6.04 -13.78 -7.71
N LEU A 130 -5.45 -12.63 -7.36
CA LEU A 130 -6.21 -11.52 -6.75
C LEU A 130 -7.30 -11.00 -7.69
N ARG A 131 -7.04 -10.94 -9.00
CA ARG A 131 -8.03 -10.54 -10.02
C ARG A 131 -9.20 -11.53 -10.08
N GLU A 132 -8.92 -12.84 -10.06
CA GLU A 132 -9.97 -13.88 -10.03
C GLU A 132 -10.79 -13.83 -8.74
N ILE A 133 -10.15 -13.61 -7.59
CA ILE A 133 -10.85 -13.44 -6.31
C ILE A 133 -11.74 -12.18 -6.37
N ALA A 134 -11.19 -11.04 -6.79
CA ALA A 134 -11.96 -9.81 -6.91
C ALA A 134 -13.12 -9.95 -7.89
N ALA A 135 -12.95 -10.71 -8.98
CA ALA A 135 -14.02 -11.00 -9.92
C ALA A 135 -15.11 -11.88 -9.30
N ALA A 136 -14.75 -12.90 -8.53
CA ALA A 136 -15.72 -13.78 -7.86
C ALA A 136 -16.58 -13.03 -6.83
N PHE A 137 -15.99 -12.09 -6.09
CA PHE A 137 -16.70 -11.24 -5.15
C PHE A 137 -17.23 -9.93 -5.76
N GLY A 138 -17.09 -9.73 -7.07
CA GLY A 138 -17.44 -8.51 -7.79
C GLY A 138 -18.90 -8.08 -7.55
N CYS A 139 -19.09 -6.88 -7.00
CA CYS A 139 -20.38 -6.29 -6.66
C CYS A 139 -20.30 -4.76 -6.58
N ALA A 140 -21.43 -4.09 -6.48
CA ALA A 140 -21.50 -2.62 -6.45
C ALA A 140 -21.32 -2.01 -5.04
N ASP A 141 -20.74 -2.74 -4.09
CA ASP A 141 -20.50 -2.23 -2.73
C ASP A 141 -19.14 -1.53 -2.64
N PRO A 142 -19.10 -0.24 -2.25
CA PRO A 142 -17.86 0.56 -2.23
C PRO A 142 -16.93 0.22 -1.06
N HIS A 143 -17.37 -0.56 -0.08
CA HIS A 143 -16.57 -0.88 1.11
C HIS A 143 -16.14 -2.35 1.15
N LEU A 144 -16.88 -3.25 0.51
CA LEU A 144 -16.49 -4.67 0.45
C LEU A 144 -15.27 -4.83 -0.46
N GLY A 145 -14.22 -5.50 0.07
CA GLY A 145 -12.95 -5.65 -0.65
C GLY A 145 -11.85 -6.28 0.17
N LEU A 146 -10.65 -6.29 -0.40
CA LEU A 146 -9.42 -6.72 0.26
C LEU A 146 -8.64 -5.50 0.75
N TYR A 147 -8.12 -5.59 1.98
CA TYR A 147 -7.42 -4.50 2.66
C TYR A 147 -6.08 -4.99 3.20
N GLY A 148 -5.00 -4.23 3.00
CA GLY A 148 -3.70 -4.62 3.56
C GLY A 148 -2.51 -4.03 2.84
N ALA A 149 -1.45 -4.84 2.69
CA ALA A 149 -0.14 -4.38 2.28
C ALA A 149 0.45 -5.21 1.13
N PHE A 150 1.19 -4.51 0.26
CA PHE A 150 1.89 -5.03 -0.91
C PHE A 150 3.39 -4.75 -0.74
N GLY A 151 4.21 -5.79 -0.70
CA GLY A 151 5.64 -5.70 -0.52
C GLY A 151 6.40 -5.33 -1.80
N TYR A 152 7.58 -4.75 -1.61
CA TYR A 152 8.44 -4.31 -2.71
C TYR A 152 8.85 -5.45 -3.66
N ASP A 153 9.10 -6.64 -3.12
CA ASP A 153 9.59 -7.79 -3.89
C ASP A 153 8.56 -8.36 -4.89
N LEU A 154 7.28 -7.93 -4.80
CA LEU A 154 6.26 -8.29 -5.81
C LEU A 154 6.65 -7.85 -7.22
N ALA A 155 7.44 -6.78 -7.38
CA ALA A 155 7.94 -6.33 -8.67
C ALA A 155 8.85 -7.37 -9.35
N PHE A 156 9.56 -8.18 -8.56
CA PHE A 156 10.52 -9.15 -9.11
C PHE A 156 9.86 -10.38 -9.76
N GLN A 157 8.53 -10.46 -9.70
CA GLN A 157 7.79 -11.48 -10.47
C GLN A 157 7.78 -11.20 -11.97
N PHE A 158 8.10 -9.97 -12.39
CA PHE A 158 8.14 -9.54 -13.81
C PHE A 158 9.30 -8.59 -14.15
N GLU A 159 10.00 -8.01 -13.14
CA GLU A 159 11.19 -7.20 -13.35
C GLU A 159 12.44 -8.11 -13.28
N PRO A 160 13.30 -8.10 -14.31
CA PRO A 160 14.48 -8.97 -14.37
C PRO A 160 15.63 -8.44 -13.50
N VAL A 161 15.41 -8.31 -12.20
CA VAL A 161 16.40 -7.89 -11.22
C VAL A 161 17.14 -9.11 -10.69
N ARG A 162 18.47 -9.05 -10.69
CA ARG A 162 19.31 -10.09 -10.09
C ARG A 162 19.38 -9.88 -8.59
N LEU A 163 18.69 -10.73 -7.82
CA LEU A 163 18.70 -10.65 -6.37
C LEU A 163 20.08 -10.97 -5.79
N ARG A 164 20.57 -10.11 -4.89
CA ARG A 164 21.86 -10.21 -4.21
C ARG A 164 21.71 -10.50 -2.72
N ARG A 165 20.60 -10.05 -2.14
CA ARG A 165 20.35 -10.17 -0.72
C ARG A 165 19.48 -11.39 -0.44
N GLU A 166 19.82 -12.15 0.57
CA GLU A 166 19.00 -13.23 1.05
C GLU A 166 17.72 -12.64 1.67
N ARG A 167 16.58 -13.22 1.31
CA ARG A 167 15.29 -12.84 1.90
C ARG A 167 15.09 -13.61 3.20
N PRO A 168 14.68 -12.94 4.31
CA PRO A 168 14.44 -13.61 5.56
C PRO A 168 13.45 -14.78 5.40
N ALA A 169 13.71 -15.89 6.08
CA ALA A 169 12.77 -16.99 6.14
C ALA A 169 11.42 -16.48 6.67
N GLY A 170 10.32 -16.84 5.99
CA GLY A 170 8.99 -16.36 6.35
C GLY A 170 8.67 -14.93 5.90
N GLN A 171 9.50 -14.28 5.07
CA GLN A 171 9.13 -13.01 4.45
C GLN A 171 7.83 -13.17 3.66
N ARG A 172 6.87 -12.31 3.96
CA ARG A 172 5.62 -12.20 3.20
C ARG A 172 5.70 -10.99 2.29
N ASP A 173 5.32 -11.18 1.02
CA ASP A 173 5.36 -10.14 0.00
C ASP A 173 4.00 -9.47 -0.18
N LEU A 174 2.94 -10.11 0.32
CA LEU A 174 1.57 -9.60 0.31
C LEU A 174 0.82 -10.15 1.50
N VAL A 175 0.06 -9.30 2.17
CA VAL A 175 -0.95 -9.69 3.15
C VAL A 175 -2.18 -8.84 2.95
N LEU A 176 -3.29 -9.48 2.59
CA LEU A 176 -4.59 -8.84 2.41
C LEU A 176 -5.64 -9.53 3.26
N HIS A 177 -6.47 -8.74 3.91
CA HIS A 177 -7.60 -9.17 4.73
C HIS A 177 -8.92 -8.95 3.98
N LEU A 178 -9.88 -9.86 4.15
CA LEU A 178 -11.28 -9.64 3.80
C LEU A 178 -12.05 -9.41 5.10
N PRO A 179 -12.30 -8.15 5.50
CA PRO A 179 -13.15 -7.85 6.65
C PRO A 179 -14.63 -7.98 6.28
N ASP A 180 -15.40 -8.50 7.21
CA ASP A 180 -16.86 -8.60 7.11
C ASP A 180 -17.59 -7.61 8.05
N GLU A 181 -16.82 -6.75 8.70
CA GLU A 181 -17.30 -5.62 9.48
C GLU A 181 -16.31 -4.45 9.37
N ILE A 182 -16.81 -3.29 8.98
CA ILE A 182 -15.99 -2.09 8.72
C ILE A 182 -16.67 -0.85 9.30
N TRP A 183 -15.94 -0.07 10.08
CA TRP A 183 -16.36 1.22 10.58
C TRP A 183 -15.81 2.34 9.72
N VAL A 184 -16.64 3.22 9.20
CA VAL A 184 -16.25 4.32 8.32
C VAL A 184 -16.78 5.64 8.86
N LEU A 185 -15.88 6.59 9.07
CA LEU A 185 -16.17 7.98 9.38
C LEU A 185 -15.78 8.87 8.20
N ASP A 186 -16.77 9.41 7.51
CA ASP A 186 -16.56 10.46 6.50
C ASP A 186 -16.68 11.83 7.18
N ARG A 187 -15.52 12.47 7.42
CA ARG A 187 -15.46 13.77 8.09
C ARG A 187 -15.99 14.92 7.23
N LYS A 188 -16.05 14.73 5.91
CA LYS A 188 -16.60 15.73 5.00
C LYS A 188 -18.11 15.75 5.00
N ARG A 189 -18.72 14.56 5.14
CA ARG A 189 -20.20 14.42 5.22
C ARG A 189 -20.71 14.37 6.65
N GLU A 190 -19.81 14.32 7.63
CA GLU A 190 -20.14 14.11 9.04
C GLU A 190 -20.97 12.84 9.29
N GLU A 191 -20.64 11.78 8.53
CA GLU A 191 -21.32 10.50 8.62
C GLU A 191 -20.41 9.45 9.24
N ALA A 192 -20.89 8.72 10.25
CA ALA A 192 -20.24 7.59 10.88
C ALA A 192 -21.12 6.35 10.72
N VAL A 193 -20.69 5.39 9.89
CA VAL A 193 -21.49 4.21 9.54
C VAL A 193 -20.66 2.94 9.67
N ARG A 194 -21.19 1.99 10.45
CA ARG A 194 -20.68 0.61 10.51
C ARG A 194 -21.39 -0.22 9.46
N TYR A 195 -20.60 -0.85 8.58
CA TYR A 195 -21.06 -1.80 7.59
C TYR A 195 -20.73 -3.22 8.07
N ALA A 196 -21.76 -4.04 8.28
CA ALA A 196 -21.64 -5.44 8.63
C ALA A 196 -22.20 -6.31 7.49
N TYR A 197 -21.44 -7.35 7.11
CA TYR A 197 -21.77 -8.23 5.99
C TYR A 197 -22.05 -9.64 6.48
N GLU A 198 -23.13 -10.23 5.97
CA GLU A 198 -23.40 -11.67 6.04
C GLU A 198 -23.31 -12.26 4.64
N PHE A 199 -22.76 -13.46 4.55
CA PHE A 199 -22.54 -14.15 3.28
C PHE A 199 -23.27 -15.48 3.27
N GLU A 200 -23.81 -15.84 2.10
CA GLU A 200 -24.35 -17.16 1.82
C GLU A 200 -23.67 -17.75 0.58
N VAL A 201 -23.12 -18.95 0.71
CA VAL A 201 -22.39 -19.68 -0.33
C VAL A 201 -22.86 -21.13 -0.32
N ASP A 202 -23.45 -21.61 -1.41
CA ASP A 202 -23.87 -23.00 -1.58
C ASP A 202 -24.67 -23.58 -0.40
N GLY A 203 -25.55 -22.77 0.20
CA GLY A 203 -26.38 -23.15 1.34
C GLY A 203 -25.71 -22.99 2.71
N ALA A 204 -24.41 -22.70 2.78
CA ALA A 204 -23.75 -22.30 4.01
C ALA A 204 -23.89 -20.79 4.24
N SER A 205 -24.06 -20.37 5.50
CA SER A 205 -24.25 -18.96 5.86
C SER A 205 -23.33 -18.54 6.99
N THR A 206 -22.88 -17.29 6.95
CA THR A 206 -22.15 -16.67 8.07
C THR A 206 -23.07 -16.15 9.17
N ALA A 207 -24.38 -16.09 8.92
CA ALA A 207 -25.35 -15.60 9.89
C ALA A 207 -25.33 -16.45 11.18
N GLY A 208 -25.21 -15.76 12.32
CA GLY A 208 -25.11 -16.41 13.63
C GLY A 208 -23.73 -16.93 14.01
N LEU A 209 -22.75 -16.89 13.11
CA LEU A 209 -21.36 -17.23 13.42
C LEU A 209 -20.65 -16.02 14.05
N GLU A 210 -19.79 -16.29 15.04
CA GLU A 210 -18.99 -15.24 15.69
C GLU A 210 -17.96 -14.63 14.74
N ARG A 211 -17.71 -13.32 14.87
CA ARG A 211 -16.69 -12.59 14.11
C ARG A 211 -15.28 -12.71 14.71
N LEU A 212 -15.18 -13.20 15.91
CA LEU A 212 -13.90 -13.26 16.60
C LEU A 212 -12.95 -14.27 15.97
N THR A 213 -11.73 -13.85 15.72
CA THR A 213 -10.63 -14.72 15.31
C THR A 213 -10.11 -15.52 16.49
N ALA A 214 -9.77 -16.77 16.31
CA ALA A 214 -9.15 -17.59 17.36
C ALA A 214 -7.76 -17.01 17.74
N GLY A 215 -7.60 -16.68 19.01
CA GLY A 215 -6.36 -16.19 19.60
C GLY A 215 -6.09 -14.70 19.39
N THR A 216 -5.51 -14.09 20.40
CA THR A 216 -4.91 -12.75 20.33
C THR A 216 -3.43 -12.87 20.03
N VAL A 217 -2.87 -11.91 19.30
CA VAL A 217 -1.42 -11.79 19.20
C VAL A 217 -0.91 -11.29 20.57
N PRO A 218 0.03 -11.98 21.23
CA PRO A 218 0.54 -11.52 22.50
C PRO A 218 1.10 -10.10 22.38
N ARG A 219 0.68 -9.20 23.28
CA ARG A 219 1.34 -7.90 23.41
C ARG A 219 2.80 -8.11 23.73
N HIS A 220 3.65 -7.46 22.96
CA HIS A 220 5.07 -7.51 23.24
C HIS A 220 5.37 -6.61 24.43
N ASP A 221 5.93 -7.19 25.54
CA ASP A 221 6.39 -6.36 26.66
C ASP A 221 7.55 -5.48 26.16
N PRO A 222 7.40 -4.14 26.17
CA PRO A 222 8.46 -3.22 25.72
C PRO A 222 9.75 -3.34 26.52
N ARG A 223 9.66 -3.92 27.72
CA ARG A 223 10.83 -4.18 28.58
C ARG A 223 11.62 -5.40 28.13
N SER A 224 11.01 -6.30 27.33
CA SER A 224 11.67 -7.49 26.80
C SER A 224 12.72 -7.16 25.75
N VAL A 225 12.55 -6.04 25.01
CA VAL A 225 13.53 -5.54 24.03
C VAL A 225 14.50 -4.58 24.73
N ARG A 226 15.72 -5.01 24.92
CA ARG A 226 16.78 -4.18 25.50
C ARG A 226 17.46 -3.35 24.41
N PRO A 227 18.05 -2.18 24.71
CA PRO A 227 18.78 -1.38 23.71
C PRO A 227 19.86 -2.17 22.94
N LYS A 228 20.51 -3.14 23.61
CA LYS A 228 21.52 -4.01 22.99
C LYS A 228 20.96 -5.04 22.02
N ASP A 229 19.66 -5.29 22.03
CA ASP A 229 18.98 -6.25 21.15
C ASP A 229 18.57 -5.56 19.83
N LEU A 230 18.69 -4.23 19.73
CA LEU A 230 18.45 -3.49 18.49
C LEU A 230 19.61 -3.71 17.52
N PRO A 231 19.32 -3.92 16.23
CA PRO A 231 20.36 -3.89 15.20
C PRO A 231 21.12 -2.56 15.25
N PRO A 232 22.44 -2.56 14.98
CA PRO A 232 23.22 -1.34 14.99
C PRO A 232 22.72 -0.34 13.94
N PRO A 233 22.91 0.96 14.18
CA PRO A 233 22.62 1.97 13.15
C PRO A 233 23.54 1.78 11.95
N PRO A 234 23.17 2.32 10.77
CA PRO A 234 24.03 2.31 9.60
C PRO A 234 25.40 2.91 9.92
N GLU A 235 26.45 2.31 9.34
CA GLU A 235 27.82 2.80 9.50
C GLU A 235 27.93 4.24 9.00
N PRO A 236 28.55 5.17 9.78
CA PRO A 236 28.82 6.52 9.32
C PRO A 236 29.55 6.56 7.97
N GLY A 237 29.07 7.39 7.05
CA GLY A 237 29.62 7.50 5.69
C GLY A 237 29.20 6.39 4.71
N SER A 238 28.49 5.36 5.15
CA SER A 238 28.02 4.30 4.24
C SER A 238 27.06 4.82 3.17
N TYR A 239 26.18 5.77 3.51
CA TYR A 239 25.29 6.40 2.55
C TYR A 239 26.03 7.27 1.55
N ALA A 240 27.05 8.02 1.98
CA ALA A 240 27.90 8.83 1.09
C ALA A 240 28.61 7.96 0.04
N ARG A 241 29.05 6.75 0.39
CA ARG A 241 29.60 5.80 -0.58
C ARG A 241 28.58 5.40 -1.65
N VAL A 242 27.34 5.15 -1.25
CA VAL A 242 26.26 4.82 -2.21
C VAL A 242 25.96 6.02 -3.12
N VAL A 243 25.99 7.25 -2.60
CA VAL A 243 25.82 8.47 -3.41
C VAL A 243 26.92 8.58 -4.45
N GLU A 244 28.18 8.31 -4.09
CA GLU A 244 29.30 8.37 -5.03
C GLU A 244 29.19 7.30 -6.14
N GLU A 245 28.77 6.10 -5.81
CA GLU A 245 28.50 5.06 -6.81
C GLU A 245 27.35 5.46 -7.74
N ALA A 246 26.27 6.07 -7.20
CA ALA A 246 25.18 6.59 -8.01
C ALA A 246 25.64 7.68 -8.98
N ARG A 247 26.48 8.62 -8.52
CA ARG A 247 27.06 9.68 -9.38
C ARG A 247 27.83 9.12 -10.57
N GLN A 248 28.56 8.02 -10.39
CA GLN A 248 29.25 7.33 -11.49
C GLN A 248 28.26 6.74 -12.50
N ARG A 249 27.12 6.22 -12.04
CA ARG A 249 26.06 5.72 -12.91
C ARG A 249 25.39 6.85 -13.70
N PHE A 250 25.11 7.97 -13.04
CA PHE A 250 24.57 9.16 -13.71
C PHE A 250 25.54 9.70 -14.78
N ALA A 251 26.83 9.79 -14.46
CA ALA A 251 27.84 10.28 -15.40
C ALA A 251 27.96 9.41 -16.66
N ARG A 252 27.67 8.11 -16.56
CA ARG A 252 27.65 7.18 -17.71
C ARG A 252 26.31 7.15 -18.45
N GLY A 253 25.27 7.78 -17.91
CA GLY A 253 23.91 7.69 -18.44
C GLY A 253 23.19 6.37 -18.14
N ASP A 254 23.71 5.56 -17.20
CA ASP A 254 23.05 4.31 -16.77
C ASP A 254 21.77 4.60 -15.97
N LEU A 255 21.78 5.67 -15.19
CA LEU A 255 20.68 6.13 -14.35
C LEU A 255 20.42 7.62 -14.57
N PHE A 256 19.16 8.02 -14.42
CA PHE A 256 18.73 9.41 -14.33
C PHE A 256 18.37 9.79 -12.89
N GLU A 257 17.83 8.84 -12.17
CA GLU A 257 17.39 8.96 -10.79
C GLU A 257 17.53 7.63 -10.06
N VAL A 258 17.87 7.65 -8.77
CA VAL A 258 17.79 6.48 -7.89
C VAL A 258 17.55 6.91 -6.46
N VAL A 259 16.79 6.08 -5.72
CA VAL A 259 16.38 6.35 -4.33
C VAL A 259 16.89 5.25 -3.40
N PRO A 260 18.18 5.23 -3.07
CA PRO A 260 18.71 4.29 -2.08
C PRO A 260 18.26 4.66 -0.65
N SER A 261 18.26 3.69 0.25
CA SER A 261 17.78 3.88 1.61
C SER A 261 18.60 3.14 2.65
N HIS A 262 18.50 3.60 3.90
CA HIS A 262 19.03 2.93 5.10
C HIS A 262 17.91 2.59 6.07
N VAL A 263 18.14 1.61 6.94
CA VAL A 263 17.21 1.19 8.00
C VAL A 263 17.72 1.66 9.34
N PHE A 264 16.83 2.23 10.13
CA PHE A 264 17.04 2.60 11.53
C PHE A 264 16.08 1.80 12.40
N HIS A 265 16.52 1.45 13.61
CA HIS A 265 15.73 0.61 14.50
C HIS A 265 15.44 1.33 15.82
N GLY A 266 14.22 1.10 16.32
CA GLY A 266 13.78 1.59 17.61
C GLY A 266 12.88 0.58 18.31
N ARG A 267 12.58 0.81 19.58
CA ARG A 267 11.63 -0.01 20.33
C ARG A 267 10.21 0.51 20.11
N CYS A 268 9.27 -0.40 19.92
CA CYS A 268 7.86 -0.08 19.84
C CYS A 268 7.05 -1.05 20.71
N ALA A 269 6.41 -0.50 21.73
CA ALA A 269 5.63 -1.28 22.69
C ALA A 269 4.19 -1.53 22.23
N SER A 270 3.59 -0.52 21.60
CA SER A 270 2.22 -0.53 21.13
C SER A 270 2.17 0.15 19.78
N PRO A 271 1.94 -0.61 18.70
CA PRO A 271 1.71 -0.06 17.37
C PRO A 271 0.54 0.93 17.32
N ALA A 272 -0.56 0.69 18.06
CA ALA A 272 -1.69 1.61 18.12
C ALA A 272 -1.34 2.95 18.78
N ALA A 273 -0.63 2.92 19.92
CA ALA A 273 -0.17 4.16 20.56
C ALA A 273 0.83 4.93 19.69
N PHE A 274 1.68 4.20 18.94
CA PHE A 274 2.58 4.83 17.97
C PHE A 274 1.80 5.44 16.80
N TYR A 275 0.79 4.76 16.28
CA TYR A 275 -0.10 5.28 15.23
C TYR A 275 -0.79 6.58 15.67
N ASP A 276 -1.36 6.60 16.87
CA ASP A 276 -2.04 7.79 17.41
C ASP A 276 -1.09 8.99 17.54
N LEU A 277 0.12 8.75 18.04
CA LEU A 277 1.14 9.80 18.15
C LEU A 277 1.61 10.26 16.77
N LEU A 278 1.78 9.33 15.82
CA LEU A 278 2.25 9.63 14.47
C LEU A 278 1.24 10.51 13.72
N ARG A 279 -0.04 10.13 13.71
CA ARG A 279 -1.08 10.91 13.02
C ARG A 279 -1.31 12.30 13.60
N GLN A 280 -1.09 12.47 14.92
CA GLN A 280 -1.18 13.78 15.56
C GLN A 280 -0.01 14.70 15.20
N ARG A 281 1.21 14.12 15.12
CA ARG A 281 2.42 14.89 14.87
C ARG A 281 2.76 15.07 13.41
N ASN A 282 2.30 14.16 12.57
CA ASN A 282 2.62 14.12 11.14
C ASN A 282 1.41 13.67 10.31
N PRO A 283 0.33 14.46 10.32
CA PRO A 283 -0.85 14.14 9.50
C PRO A 283 -0.45 13.96 8.04
N ALA A 284 -1.07 13.01 7.37
CA ALA A 284 -0.77 12.64 5.99
C ALA A 284 -2.03 12.18 5.24
N PRO A 285 -2.01 12.14 3.91
CA PRO A 285 -3.12 11.62 3.10
C PRO A 285 -3.39 10.14 3.32
N TYR A 286 -2.36 9.36 3.63
CA TYR A 286 -2.44 7.92 3.87
C TYR A 286 -1.80 7.60 5.23
N GLU A 287 -2.61 7.67 6.28
CA GLU A 287 -2.25 7.22 7.62
C GLU A 287 -2.77 5.80 7.81
N PHE A 288 -1.98 4.92 8.39
CA PHE A 288 -2.39 3.53 8.57
C PHE A 288 -1.72 2.83 9.73
N LEU A 289 -2.46 1.88 10.30
CA LEU A 289 -1.99 0.83 11.19
C LEU A 289 -2.55 -0.49 10.67
N PHE A 290 -1.70 -1.44 10.34
CA PHE A 290 -2.08 -2.81 10.03
C PHE A 290 -1.42 -3.78 11.00
N ASN A 291 -2.20 -4.65 11.61
CA ASN A 291 -1.74 -5.89 12.22
C ASN A 291 -1.90 -7.00 11.17
N LEU A 292 -0.80 -7.36 10.54
CA LEU A 292 -0.75 -8.37 9.49
C LEU A 292 -0.75 -9.81 10.02
N GLY A 293 -0.93 -9.97 11.34
CA GLY A 293 -0.78 -11.27 12.00
C GLY A 293 0.68 -11.67 12.19
N GLU A 294 0.90 -12.80 12.86
CA GLU A 294 2.24 -13.35 13.12
C GLU A 294 3.19 -12.37 13.86
N GLY A 295 2.63 -11.40 14.61
CA GLY A 295 3.39 -10.36 15.32
C GLY A 295 4.00 -9.29 14.41
N GLU A 296 3.53 -9.16 13.18
CA GLU A 296 4.00 -8.19 12.20
C GLU A 296 3.00 -7.05 12.01
N TYR A 297 3.49 -5.82 12.10
CA TYR A 297 2.69 -4.61 11.98
C TYR A 297 3.32 -3.61 11.02
N LEU A 298 2.46 -2.81 10.38
CA LEU A 298 2.86 -1.62 9.64
C LEU A 298 2.15 -0.40 10.23
N VAL A 299 2.93 0.62 10.59
CA VAL A 299 2.42 1.92 11.05
C VAL A 299 3.04 3.02 10.21
N GLY A 300 2.24 3.79 9.53
CA GLY A 300 2.76 4.79 8.61
C GLY A 300 1.88 6.03 8.45
N ALA A 301 2.51 7.09 7.95
CA ALA A 301 1.90 8.35 7.56
C ALA A 301 2.47 8.77 6.20
N SER A 302 2.02 8.12 5.15
CA SER A 302 2.51 8.31 3.79
C SER A 302 1.92 9.56 3.15
N PRO A 303 2.74 10.40 2.52
CA PRO A 303 2.26 11.57 1.81
C PRO A 303 1.73 11.25 0.42
N GLU A 304 2.03 10.08 -0.14
CA GLU A 304 1.98 9.85 -1.58
C GLU A 304 0.89 8.84 -1.98
N MET A 305 -0.01 9.29 -2.86
CA MET A 305 -0.92 8.41 -3.58
C MET A 305 -0.12 7.56 -4.57
N TYR A 306 -0.18 6.23 -4.39
CA TYR A 306 0.43 5.33 -5.36
C TYR A 306 -0.47 5.18 -6.59
N VAL A 307 -1.61 4.52 -6.45
CA VAL A 307 -2.62 4.38 -7.50
C VAL A 307 -4.00 4.44 -6.89
N ARG A 308 -4.85 5.30 -7.44
CA ARG A 308 -6.28 5.34 -7.17
C ARG A 308 -7.05 5.10 -8.46
N VAL A 309 -8.01 4.16 -8.41
CA VAL A 309 -8.91 3.88 -9.53
C VAL A 309 -10.35 4.01 -9.05
N THR A 310 -11.13 4.82 -9.76
CA THR A 310 -12.55 5.02 -9.51
C THR A 310 -13.29 4.94 -10.84
N GLY A 311 -14.07 3.86 -11.03
CA GLY A 311 -14.60 3.54 -12.35
C GLY A 311 -13.47 3.27 -13.35
N ASP A 312 -13.41 4.06 -14.44
CA ASP A 312 -12.33 4.01 -15.44
C ASP A 312 -11.20 5.01 -15.18
N ARG A 313 -11.33 5.89 -14.19
CA ARG A 313 -10.36 6.94 -13.88
C ARG A 313 -9.22 6.42 -13.03
N VAL A 314 -7.99 6.55 -13.54
CA VAL A 314 -6.74 6.25 -12.83
C VAL A 314 -6.08 7.55 -12.41
N GLU A 315 -5.66 7.65 -11.16
CA GLU A 315 -4.99 8.81 -10.60
C GLU A 315 -3.74 8.41 -9.83
N THR A 316 -2.72 9.28 -9.88
CA THR A 316 -1.49 9.21 -9.09
C THR A 316 -1.08 10.63 -8.71
N CYS A 317 -0.29 10.75 -7.64
CA CYS A 317 0.22 12.03 -7.18
C CYS A 317 1.71 11.91 -6.83
N PRO A 318 2.63 11.83 -7.82
CA PRO A 318 4.05 11.78 -7.54
C PRO A 318 4.51 13.05 -6.83
N ILE A 319 5.34 12.85 -5.82
CA ILE A 319 5.92 13.90 -4.99
C ILE A 319 7.41 13.97 -5.27
N ALA A 320 7.88 15.17 -5.65
CA ALA A 320 9.29 15.46 -5.71
C ALA A 320 9.50 16.95 -5.41
N GLY A 321 10.68 17.27 -4.91
CA GLY A 321 10.95 18.59 -4.37
C GLY A 321 10.52 18.71 -2.91
N THR A 322 11.48 19.05 -2.06
CA THR A 322 11.30 19.10 -0.61
C THR A 322 12.07 20.25 0.00
N ILE A 323 11.39 21.02 0.84
CA ILE A 323 12.03 22.04 1.67
C ILE A 323 11.46 21.98 3.10
N ALA A 324 12.24 22.40 4.09
CA ALA A 324 11.76 22.46 5.47
C ALA A 324 10.65 23.53 5.64
N ARG A 325 9.78 23.30 6.64
CA ARG A 325 8.90 24.36 7.13
C ARG A 325 9.71 25.49 7.75
N GLY A 326 9.23 26.71 7.59
CA GLY A 326 9.73 27.88 8.30
C GLY A 326 9.27 27.92 9.75
N GLU A 327 9.87 28.83 10.53
CA GLU A 327 9.44 29.08 11.91
C GLU A 327 8.11 29.86 11.95
N ASP A 328 7.80 30.59 10.87
CA ASP A 328 6.55 31.33 10.70
C ASP A 328 6.04 31.30 9.25
N THR A 329 4.91 31.97 9.00
CA THR A 329 4.26 32.03 7.68
C THR A 329 5.04 32.81 6.63
N LEU A 330 5.89 33.77 7.03
CA LEU A 330 6.70 34.56 6.10
C LEU A 330 7.88 33.71 5.63
N GLU A 331 8.50 32.97 6.54
CA GLU A 331 9.57 32.03 6.19
C GLU A 331 9.03 30.87 5.35
N ASP A 332 7.83 30.33 5.66
CA ASP A 332 7.16 29.35 4.80
C ASP A 332 6.98 29.88 3.37
N ALA A 333 6.54 31.15 3.22
CA ALA A 333 6.36 31.77 1.91
C ALA A 333 7.70 31.93 1.16
N ALA A 334 8.78 32.29 1.85
CA ALA A 334 10.12 32.38 1.29
C ALA A 334 10.65 31.00 0.86
N ASN A 335 10.42 29.97 1.69
CA ASN A 335 10.78 28.58 1.39
C ASN A 335 10.00 28.05 0.18
N ILE A 336 8.71 28.35 0.07
CA ILE A 336 7.89 27.99 -1.11
C ILE A 336 8.46 28.68 -2.37
N ALA A 337 8.79 29.96 -2.29
CA ALA A 337 9.38 30.66 -3.42
C ALA A 337 10.74 30.06 -3.84
N THR A 338 11.57 29.68 -2.87
CA THR A 338 12.84 28.98 -3.09
C THR A 338 12.61 27.63 -3.77
N LEU A 339 11.67 26.81 -3.25
CA LEU A 339 11.33 25.51 -3.80
C LEU A 339 10.82 25.60 -5.25
N LEU A 340 9.94 26.57 -5.52
CA LEU A 340 9.39 26.80 -6.87
C LEU A 340 10.43 27.39 -7.82
N GLY A 341 11.43 28.14 -7.33
CA GLY A 341 12.53 28.69 -8.10
C GLY A 341 13.66 27.71 -8.39
N SER A 342 13.68 26.55 -7.77
CA SER A 342 14.75 25.56 -7.92
C SER A 342 14.60 24.76 -9.22
N ALA A 343 15.56 24.91 -10.14
CA ALA A 343 15.62 24.15 -11.38
C ALA A 343 15.86 22.64 -11.13
N LYS A 344 16.63 22.29 -10.08
CA LYS A 344 16.86 20.90 -9.68
C LYS A 344 15.55 20.23 -9.26
N GLU A 345 14.80 20.86 -8.35
CA GLU A 345 13.54 20.31 -7.84
C GLU A 345 12.46 20.23 -8.93
N GLU A 346 12.46 21.17 -9.87
CA GLU A 346 11.60 21.12 -11.07
C GLU A 346 11.96 19.96 -11.99
N SER A 347 13.25 19.74 -12.22
CA SER A 347 13.75 18.65 -13.06
C SER A 347 13.38 17.28 -12.46
N GLU A 348 13.54 17.12 -11.15
CA GLU A 348 13.19 15.91 -10.41
C GLU A 348 11.71 15.59 -10.56
N LEU A 349 10.81 16.52 -10.25
CA LEU A 349 9.37 16.31 -10.38
C LEU A 349 8.96 16.08 -11.84
N THR A 350 9.60 16.76 -12.80
CA THR A 350 9.32 16.57 -14.22
C THR A 350 9.63 15.14 -14.67
N MET A 351 10.75 14.58 -14.21
CA MET A 351 11.15 13.21 -14.51
C MET A 351 10.16 12.21 -13.89
N CYS A 352 9.79 12.39 -12.61
CA CYS A 352 8.80 11.55 -11.96
C CYS A 352 7.45 11.57 -12.71
N THR A 353 7.02 12.76 -13.13
CA THR A 353 5.79 12.96 -13.90
C THR A 353 5.84 12.30 -15.26
N ASP A 354 6.97 12.35 -15.96
CA ASP A 354 7.11 11.74 -17.28
C ASP A 354 7.10 10.22 -17.20
N VAL A 355 7.78 9.62 -16.22
CA VAL A 355 7.74 8.17 -15.98
C VAL A 355 6.31 7.73 -15.63
N ASP A 356 5.62 8.45 -14.76
CA ASP A 356 4.23 8.17 -14.38
C ASP A 356 3.26 8.25 -15.58
N ARG A 357 3.42 9.25 -16.44
CA ARG A 357 2.65 9.36 -17.68
C ARG A 357 2.91 8.19 -18.62
N ASN A 358 4.15 7.73 -18.73
CA ASN A 358 4.52 6.56 -19.53
C ASN A 358 3.87 5.28 -18.97
N ASP A 359 3.86 5.10 -17.64
CA ASP A 359 3.21 3.97 -17.00
C ASP A 359 1.70 3.95 -17.30
N LYS A 360 1.02 5.11 -17.18
CA LYS A 360 -0.41 5.26 -17.54
C LYS A 360 -0.68 5.02 -19.02
N ALA A 361 0.21 5.47 -19.90
CA ALA A 361 0.02 5.33 -21.35
C ALA A 361 -0.10 3.87 -21.80
N ARG A 362 0.45 2.93 -21.04
CA ARG A 362 0.35 1.49 -21.32
C ARG A 362 -1.06 0.94 -21.13
N VAL A 363 -1.86 1.49 -20.24
CA VAL A 363 -3.18 0.97 -19.85
C VAL A 363 -4.33 1.94 -20.08
N CYS A 364 -4.04 3.20 -20.36
CA CYS A 364 -5.06 4.23 -20.56
C CYS A 364 -5.36 4.47 -22.06
N VAL A 365 -6.54 5.01 -22.31
CA VAL A 365 -6.97 5.45 -23.65
C VAL A 365 -5.98 6.50 -24.17
N PRO A 366 -5.47 6.37 -25.41
CA PRO A 366 -4.59 7.37 -25.99
C PRO A 366 -5.19 8.78 -25.93
N GLY A 367 -4.38 9.76 -25.49
CA GLY A 367 -4.79 11.15 -25.30
C GLY A 367 -5.59 11.44 -24.01
N SER A 368 -5.90 10.43 -23.19
CA SER A 368 -6.59 10.62 -21.91
C SER A 368 -5.65 10.95 -20.75
N VAL A 369 -4.36 10.66 -20.89
CA VAL A 369 -3.38 10.92 -19.82
C VAL A 369 -3.08 12.41 -19.75
N ARG A 370 -3.35 13.03 -18.59
CA ARG A 370 -3.24 14.48 -18.38
C ARG A 370 -2.61 14.78 -17.02
N VAL A 371 -1.77 15.80 -16.97
CA VAL A 371 -1.33 16.44 -15.73
C VAL A 371 -2.38 17.51 -15.39
N ILE A 372 -3.23 17.23 -14.42
CA ILE A 372 -4.34 18.10 -14.00
C ILE A 372 -3.95 19.06 -12.88
N GLY A 373 -2.81 18.83 -12.22
CA GLY A 373 -2.19 19.72 -11.26
C GLY A 373 -0.69 19.63 -11.39
N ARG A 374 -0.03 20.78 -11.60
CA ARG A 374 1.42 20.86 -11.77
C ARG A 374 2.06 21.63 -10.63
N ARG A 375 3.11 21.09 -10.02
CA ARG A 375 3.92 21.72 -8.94
C ARG A 375 3.05 22.33 -7.84
N GLN A 376 1.99 21.60 -7.44
CA GLN A 376 1.09 22.02 -6.38
C GLN A 376 1.82 21.92 -5.03
N ILE A 377 1.67 22.95 -4.19
CA ILE A 377 2.29 22.96 -2.87
C ILE A 377 1.45 22.15 -1.89
N GLU A 378 2.10 21.22 -1.21
CA GLU A 378 1.55 20.51 -0.06
C GLU A 378 2.38 20.80 1.18
N MET A 379 1.72 21.30 2.23
CA MET A 379 2.35 21.67 3.49
C MET A 379 2.10 20.60 4.54
N TYR A 380 3.16 19.96 4.98
CA TYR A 380 3.16 18.99 6.05
C TYR A 380 3.67 19.61 7.36
N SER A 381 3.66 18.83 8.45
CA SER A 381 4.06 19.36 9.77
C SER A 381 5.49 19.91 9.84
N ARG A 382 6.41 19.34 9.05
CA ARG A 382 7.84 19.72 9.05
C ARG A 382 8.43 20.03 7.68
N LEU A 383 7.69 19.71 6.62
CA LEU A 383 8.17 19.78 5.24
C LEU A 383 7.12 20.42 4.34
N ILE A 384 7.59 21.00 3.26
CA ILE A 384 6.80 21.49 2.13
C ILE A 384 7.25 20.69 0.91
N HIS A 385 6.29 20.17 0.16
CA HIS A 385 6.55 19.42 -1.06
C HIS A 385 5.91 20.06 -2.28
N THR A 386 6.48 19.80 -3.46
CA THR A 386 5.77 19.95 -4.73
C THR A 386 5.21 18.62 -5.20
N VAL A 387 3.98 18.65 -5.71
CA VAL A 387 3.21 17.48 -6.12
C VAL A 387 2.60 17.72 -7.48
N ASP A 388 2.70 16.75 -8.36
CA ASP A 388 1.91 16.72 -9.59
C ASP A 388 0.71 15.78 -9.40
N HIS A 389 -0.42 16.12 -10.03
CA HIS A 389 -1.60 15.27 -10.06
C HIS A 389 -1.85 14.84 -11.51
N ILE A 390 -1.80 13.53 -11.73
CA ILE A 390 -1.88 12.94 -13.07
C ILE A 390 -3.08 12.00 -13.12
N GLU A 391 -3.90 12.15 -14.14
CA GLU A 391 -5.02 11.25 -14.40
C GLU A 391 -4.93 10.59 -15.77
N GLY A 392 -5.65 9.49 -15.94
CA GLY A 392 -5.90 8.82 -17.21
C GLY A 392 -7.18 8.01 -17.15
N ARG A 393 -7.68 7.56 -18.30
CA ARG A 393 -8.83 6.67 -18.38
C ARG A 393 -8.41 5.29 -18.86
N LEU A 394 -8.75 4.24 -18.11
CA LEU A 394 -8.48 2.86 -18.49
C LEU A 394 -9.09 2.55 -19.86
N ARG A 395 -8.34 1.86 -20.68
CA ARG A 395 -8.85 1.28 -21.93
C ARG A 395 -9.85 0.16 -21.62
N PRO A 396 -10.86 -0.07 -22.48
CA PRO A 396 -11.71 -1.25 -22.38
C PRO A 396 -10.89 -2.54 -22.24
N GLY A 397 -11.25 -3.38 -21.28
CA GLY A 397 -10.57 -4.64 -20.99
C GLY A 397 -9.34 -4.51 -20.07
N PHE A 398 -9.00 -3.32 -19.60
CA PHE A 398 -8.03 -3.09 -18.54
C PHE A 398 -8.74 -2.75 -17.22
N ASP A 399 -8.14 -3.08 -16.09
CA ASP A 399 -8.70 -2.91 -14.77
C ASP A 399 -7.73 -2.22 -13.79
N ALA A 400 -8.16 -2.09 -12.54
CA ALA A 400 -7.35 -1.47 -11.49
C ALA A 400 -6.03 -2.20 -11.23
N PHE A 401 -5.98 -3.53 -11.42
CA PHE A 401 -4.74 -4.30 -11.28
C PHE A 401 -3.76 -3.98 -12.40
N ASP A 402 -4.23 -3.75 -13.63
CA ASP A 402 -3.36 -3.32 -14.72
C ASP A 402 -2.72 -1.96 -14.40
N ALA A 403 -3.53 -1.01 -13.89
CA ALA A 403 -3.01 0.28 -13.44
C ALA A 403 -1.98 0.11 -12.32
N PHE A 404 -2.28 -0.70 -11.31
CA PHE A 404 -1.35 -0.95 -10.19
C PHE A 404 -0.02 -1.55 -10.67
N LEU A 405 -0.07 -2.57 -11.53
CA LEU A 405 1.10 -3.30 -12.00
C LEU A 405 2.00 -2.45 -12.91
N THR A 406 1.43 -1.63 -13.78
CA THR A 406 2.24 -0.77 -14.68
C THR A 406 3.01 0.30 -13.93
N HIS A 407 2.52 0.76 -12.78
CA HIS A 407 3.21 1.75 -11.95
C HIS A 407 4.23 1.12 -10.99
N MET A 408 4.32 -0.19 -10.87
CA MET A 408 5.13 -0.89 -9.85
C MET A 408 6.64 -0.78 -10.13
N TRP A 409 7.46 -0.23 -9.23
CA TRP A 409 7.04 0.66 -8.16
C TRP A 409 7.28 2.11 -8.57
N ALA A 410 6.66 3.05 -7.85
CA ALA A 410 6.79 4.47 -8.18
C ALA A 410 8.26 4.91 -8.28
N VAL A 411 8.55 5.76 -9.25
CA VAL A 411 9.89 6.29 -9.48
C VAL A 411 10.42 7.05 -8.27
N THR A 412 9.54 7.72 -7.54
CA THR A 412 9.82 8.47 -6.30
C THR A 412 10.42 7.62 -5.18
N VAL A 413 10.36 6.29 -5.27
CA VAL A 413 10.96 5.35 -4.31
C VAL A 413 11.97 4.38 -4.95
N THR A 414 12.07 4.38 -6.27
CA THR A 414 12.97 3.50 -7.03
C THR A 414 13.98 4.30 -7.83
N GLY A 415 13.52 5.03 -8.82
CA GLY A 415 14.31 5.80 -9.75
C GLY A 415 14.02 5.43 -11.21
N ALA A 416 14.80 5.99 -12.12
CA ALA A 416 14.65 5.84 -13.56
C ALA A 416 16.00 5.60 -14.25
N PRO A 417 16.07 4.66 -15.24
CA PRO A 417 15.07 3.66 -15.65
C PRO A 417 14.77 2.65 -14.52
N LYS A 418 13.52 2.26 -14.34
CA LYS A 418 13.07 1.48 -13.15
C LYS A 418 13.88 0.22 -12.88
N THR A 419 14.06 -0.65 -13.88
CA THR A 419 14.80 -1.91 -13.72
C THR A 419 16.25 -1.69 -13.31
N TRP A 420 16.91 -0.67 -13.87
CA TRP A 420 18.28 -0.31 -13.52
C TRP A 420 18.38 0.27 -12.11
N ALA A 421 17.44 1.12 -11.74
CA ALA A 421 17.35 1.69 -10.40
C ALA A 421 17.09 0.60 -9.35
N MET A 422 16.17 -0.33 -9.62
CA MET A 422 15.92 -1.49 -8.74
C MET A 422 17.15 -2.38 -8.60
N GLN A 423 17.92 -2.60 -9.69
CA GLN A 423 19.16 -3.36 -9.62
C GLN A 423 20.22 -2.63 -8.79
N PHE A 424 20.36 -1.32 -8.95
CA PHE A 424 21.28 -0.51 -8.14
C PHE A 424 20.89 -0.58 -6.65
N ILE A 425 19.63 -0.49 -6.33
CA ILE A 425 19.10 -0.63 -4.96
C ILE A 425 19.45 -1.99 -4.38
N GLU A 426 19.20 -3.06 -5.12
CA GLU A 426 19.50 -4.43 -4.69
C GLU A 426 21.02 -4.66 -4.50
N ASP A 427 21.85 -4.04 -5.32
CA ASP A 427 23.30 -4.16 -5.24
C ASP A 427 23.91 -3.42 -4.03
N HIS A 428 23.30 -2.30 -3.59
CA HIS A 428 23.91 -1.37 -2.62
C HIS A 428 23.21 -1.29 -1.27
N GLU A 429 21.90 -1.55 -1.17
CA GLU A 429 21.23 -1.58 0.13
C GLU A 429 21.68 -2.80 0.97
N GLN A 430 21.78 -2.62 2.29
CA GLN A 430 22.29 -3.66 3.19
C GLN A 430 21.27 -4.77 3.48
N THR A 431 19.98 -4.47 3.36
CA THR A 431 18.87 -5.38 3.67
C THR A 431 17.76 -5.28 2.65
N PRO A 432 17.00 -6.36 2.40
CA PRO A 432 15.81 -6.31 1.55
C PRO A 432 14.82 -5.25 2.03
N ARG A 433 14.10 -4.64 1.10
CA ARG A 433 13.13 -3.56 1.39
C ARG A 433 11.88 -4.04 2.11
N ARG A 434 11.49 -5.27 1.89
CA ARG A 434 10.26 -5.87 2.42
C ARG A 434 9.04 -4.99 2.04
N TRP A 435 8.46 -4.27 2.99
CA TRP A 435 7.29 -3.41 2.76
C TRP A 435 7.63 -2.00 2.24
N TYR A 436 8.84 -1.49 2.52
CA TYR A 436 9.25 -0.15 2.12
C TYR A 436 9.29 0.01 0.60
N GLY A 437 8.66 1.06 0.10
CA GLY A 437 8.54 1.32 -1.35
C GLY A 437 7.51 0.44 -2.04
N GLY A 438 6.80 -0.41 -1.30
CA GLY A 438 5.58 -1.07 -1.73
C GLY A 438 4.35 -0.18 -1.52
N ALA A 439 3.18 -0.78 -1.30
CA ALA A 439 1.94 -0.04 -1.11
C ALA A 439 1.09 -0.62 0.03
N VAL A 440 0.19 0.21 0.56
CA VAL A 440 -0.90 -0.19 1.45
C VAL A 440 -2.21 0.36 0.94
N GLY A 441 -3.31 -0.33 1.22
CA GLY A 441 -4.62 0.19 0.87
C GLY A 441 -5.68 -0.87 0.63
N LYS A 442 -6.56 -0.55 -0.31
CA LYS A 442 -7.79 -1.30 -0.59
C LYS A 442 -7.88 -1.68 -2.06
N ILE A 443 -8.31 -2.92 -2.31
CA ILE A 443 -8.86 -3.42 -3.58
C ILE A 443 -10.35 -3.60 -3.38
N GLY A 444 -11.18 -2.74 -3.96
CA GLY A 444 -12.64 -2.84 -3.89
C GLY A 444 -13.18 -3.90 -4.83
N PHE A 445 -14.20 -4.64 -4.39
CA PHE A 445 -14.90 -5.58 -5.26
C PHE A 445 -15.86 -4.90 -6.25
N ASP A 446 -16.04 -3.59 -6.10
CA ASP A 446 -16.68 -2.71 -7.10
C ASP A 446 -15.75 -2.34 -8.27
N GLY A 447 -14.51 -2.83 -8.28
CA GLY A 447 -13.47 -2.51 -9.25
C GLY A 447 -12.65 -1.28 -8.89
N SER A 448 -12.95 -0.61 -7.78
CA SER A 448 -12.14 0.51 -7.27
C SER A 448 -10.85 0.05 -6.61
N MET A 449 -9.86 0.94 -6.59
CA MET A 449 -8.62 0.75 -5.85
C MET A 449 -8.19 2.07 -5.23
N ASN A 450 -7.65 2.03 -4.02
CA ASN A 450 -7.06 3.20 -3.38
C ASN A 450 -5.87 2.77 -2.55
N THR A 451 -4.67 3.16 -3.01
CA THR A 451 -3.42 2.73 -2.41
C THR A 451 -2.46 3.91 -2.24
N GLY A 452 -1.76 3.93 -1.10
CA GLY A 452 -0.66 4.83 -0.79
C GLY A 452 0.66 4.10 -0.77
N LEU A 453 1.75 4.77 -1.10
CA LEU A 453 3.10 4.20 -0.99
C LEU A 453 3.46 3.91 0.47
N THR A 454 4.18 2.82 0.69
CA THR A 454 4.72 2.50 2.01
C THR A 454 5.99 3.31 2.26
N LEU A 455 5.79 4.58 2.59
CA LEU A 455 6.77 5.59 2.96
C LEU A 455 6.48 6.11 4.37
N ARG A 456 7.48 6.68 5.04
CA ARG A 456 7.33 7.20 6.42
C ARG A 456 6.63 6.18 7.32
N THR A 457 7.09 4.93 7.20
CA THR A 457 6.45 3.76 7.78
C THR A 457 7.41 3.01 8.66
N ALA A 458 6.94 2.61 9.85
CA ALA A 458 7.59 1.64 10.70
C ALA A 458 7.05 0.24 10.40
N HIS A 459 7.94 -0.67 10.10
CA HIS A 459 7.68 -2.11 10.08
C HIS A 459 8.06 -2.67 11.44
N ILE A 460 7.10 -3.22 12.17
CA ILE A 460 7.27 -3.61 13.57
C ILE A 460 7.14 -5.11 13.68
N THR A 461 8.16 -5.75 14.26
CA THR A 461 8.18 -7.17 14.59
C THR A 461 8.88 -7.38 15.93
N GLY A 462 8.32 -8.24 16.80
CA GLY A 462 8.95 -8.55 18.08
C GLY A 462 9.24 -7.33 18.97
N GLY A 463 8.43 -6.27 18.88
CA GLY A 463 8.63 -5.02 19.63
C GLY A 463 9.74 -4.12 19.10
N ILE A 464 10.31 -4.43 17.94
CA ILE A 464 11.31 -3.63 17.23
C ILE A 464 10.67 -2.99 16.02
N ALA A 465 10.72 -1.67 15.94
CA ALA A 465 10.33 -0.87 14.78
C ALA A 465 11.54 -0.66 13.88
N ALA A 466 11.46 -1.10 12.64
CA ALA A 466 12.40 -0.81 11.58
C ALA A 466 11.83 0.33 10.71
N VAL A 467 12.50 1.45 10.66
CA VAL A 467 12.13 2.60 9.85
C VAL A 467 13.18 2.80 8.77
N ARG A 468 12.77 2.77 7.52
CA ARG A 468 13.64 2.98 6.38
C ARG A 468 13.53 4.43 5.90
N ALA A 469 14.67 5.06 5.66
CA ALA A 469 14.78 6.42 5.13
C ALA A 469 15.72 6.43 3.93
N GLY A 470 15.29 7.08 2.87
CA GLY A 470 16.05 7.29 1.64
C GLY A 470 15.93 8.72 1.14
N ALA A 471 16.75 9.05 0.18
CA ALA A 471 16.69 10.32 -0.54
C ALA A 471 16.82 10.06 -2.05
N THR A 472 16.12 10.88 -2.82
CA THR A 472 16.24 10.90 -4.27
C THR A 472 17.60 11.47 -4.66
N LEU A 473 18.32 10.74 -5.49
CA LEU A 473 19.60 11.14 -6.05
C LEU A 473 19.47 11.39 -7.54
N LEU A 474 19.99 12.52 -7.97
CA LEU A 474 20.14 12.94 -9.35
C LEU A 474 21.62 13.25 -9.63
N TYR A 475 21.95 13.55 -10.89
CA TYR A 475 23.32 13.92 -11.27
C TYR A 475 23.89 15.08 -10.43
N ASP A 476 23.07 16.06 -10.11
CA ASP A 476 23.44 17.27 -9.35
C ASP A 476 23.30 17.10 -7.82
N SER A 477 23.04 15.89 -7.35
CA SER A 477 22.92 15.63 -5.91
C SER A 477 24.26 15.51 -5.21
#